data_5aff7d850268d89be35207641cc5bdb1
#
_entry.id   5aff7d850268d89be35207641cc5bdb1
#
_cell.length_a   1.000
_cell.length_b   1.000
_cell.length_c   1.000
_cell.angle_alpha   90.00
_cell.angle_beta   90.00
_cell.angle_gamma   90.00
#
_symmetry.space_group_name_H-M   'P 1'
#
loop_
_entity.id
_entity.type
_entity.pdbx_description
1 polymer ?
#
loop_
_entity_poly.entity_id
_entity_poly.type
_entity_poly.pdbx_seq_one_letter_code
_entity_poly.pdbx_strand_id
1 'polypeptide(L)'
;INIKDQSICDLGSGAGFPGLVLAICFPSTNITLIESNGKKCYFLNLVKEKLNLSNVTVLNTRIEEYAKINREKDSIVTARAVAPLKHLLEYGIPLVKVNGYFIAMKSNIEKEEYNINNYLTKLNIVEKDRIVFNLPFEDSLRTLVKYQKQNQK
;
A
#
# COMPACT_ATOMS: atom_id res chain seq x y z
N ILE A 1 -8.72 -7.61 -9.72
CA ILE A 1 -8.05 -6.36 -10.13
C ILE A 1 -7.06 -6.67 -11.22
N ASN A 2 -7.18 -6.00 -12.35
CA ASN A 2 -6.14 -6.04 -13.37
C ASN A 2 -5.10 -4.96 -13.03
N ILE A 3 -3.89 -5.35 -12.64
CA ILE A 3 -2.85 -4.40 -12.24
C ILE A 3 -1.98 -3.92 -13.39
N LYS A 4 -2.15 -4.51 -14.58
CA LYS A 4 -1.49 -4.01 -15.78
C LYS A 4 -2.02 -2.61 -16.10
N ASP A 5 -1.12 -1.67 -16.37
CA ASP A 5 -1.43 -0.26 -16.67
C ASP A 5 -2.09 0.52 -15.53
N GLN A 6 -2.06 -0.03 -14.30
CA GLN A 6 -2.47 0.69 -13.10
C GLN A 6 -1.30 1.50 -12.53
N SER A 7 -1.60 2.42 -11.62
CA SER A 7 -0.58 3.09 -10.80
C SER A 7 -0.68 2.58 -9.37
N ILE A 8 0.45 2.18 -8.81
CA ILE A 8 0.51 1.60 -7.47
C ILE A 8 1.44 2.42 -6.60
N CYS A 9 1.01 2.73 -5.39
CA CYS A 9 1.84 3.35 -4.36
C CYS A 9 1.98 2.39 -3.19
N ASP A 10 3.21 2.04 -2.83
CA ASP A 10 3.51 1.15 -1.71
C ASP A 10 4.02 1.96 -0.53
N LEU A 11 3.26 1.99 0.55
CA LEU A 11 3.56 2.79 1.72
C LEU A 11 4.46 2.02 2.70
N GLY A 12 5.59 2.62 3.07
CA GLY A 12 6.54 2.00 3.96
C GLY A 12 7.18 0.76 3.36
N SER A 13 7.73 0.89 2.16
CA SER A 13 8.17 -0.24 1.33
C SER A 13 9.22 -1.14 1.98
N GLY A 14 10.04 -0.62 2.89
CA GLY A 14 11.04 -1.40 3.60
C GLY A 14 12.02 -2.08 2.66
N ALA A 15 12.04 -3.42 2.66
CA ALA A 15 12.86 -4.24 1.76
C ALA A 15 12.28 -4.36 0.35
N GLY A 16 11.17 -3.68 0.05
CA GLY A 16 10.59 -3.64 -1.28
C GLY A 16 9.42 -4.60 -1.51
N PHE A 17 8.79 -5.09 -0.45
CA PHE A 17 7.63 -5.99 -0.56
C PHE A 17 6.36 -5.27 -0.15
N PRO A 18 5.28 -5.32 -0.95
CA PRO A 18 5.18 -6.00 -2.26
C PRO A 18 5.65 -5.17 -3.47
N GLY A 19 6.02 -3.90 -3.28
CA GLY A 19 6.23 -2.95 -4.37
C GLY A 19 7.24 -3.38 -5.44
N LEU A 20 8.45 -3.78 -5.03
CA LEU A 20 9.48 -4.23 -5.99
C LEU A 20 9.08 -5.50 -6.73
N VAL A 21 8.44 -6.44 -6.04
CA VAL A 21 7.97 -7.68 -6.66
C VAL A 21 6.94 -7.36 -7.75
N LEU A 22 6.01 -6.47 -7.45
CA LEU A 22 5.00 -6.03 -8.42
C LEU A 22 5.65 -5.34 -9.62
N ALA A 23 6.69 -4.53 -9.38
CA ALA A 23 7.41 -3.85 -10.45
C ALA A 23 8.10 -4.82 -11.39
N ILE A 24 8.68 -5.89 -10.85
CA ILE A 24 9.35 -6.93 -11.64
C ILE A 24 8.33 -7.70 -12.48
N CYS A 25 7.20 -8.07 -11.87
CA CYS A 25 6.17 -8.86 -12.52
C CYS A 25 5.35 -8.07 -13.55
N PHE A 26 5.23 -6.76 -13.36
CA PHE A 26 4.37 -5.90 -14.19
C PHE A 26 5.15 -4.67 -14.66
N PRO A 27 6.03 -4.85 -15.67
CA PRO A 27 6.92 -3.77 -16.11
C PRO A 27 6.23 -2.52 -16.67
N SER A 28 4.99 -2.63 -17.11
CA SER A 28 4.21 -1.50 -17.63
C SER A 28 3.43 -0.75 -16.54
N THR A 29 3.43 -1.24 -15.31
CA THR A 29 2.75 -0.61 -14.18
C THR A 29 3.69 0.38 -13.49
N ASN A 30 3.24 1.61 -13.29
CA ASN A 30 4.01 2.62 -12.55
C ASN A 30 3.90 2.36 -11.05
N ILE A 31 5.03 2.18 -10.39
CA ILE A 31 5.10 1.85 -8.96
C ILE A 31 5.90 2.90 -8.22
N THR A 32 5.29 3.52 -7.22
CA THR A 32 5.94 4.48 -6.33
C THR A 32 6.16 3.82 -4.97
N LEU A 33 7.40 3.82 -4.49
CA LEU A 33 7.78 3.27 -3.20
C LEU A 33 8.03 4.43 -2.23
N ILE A 34 7.25 4.50 -1.16
CA ILE A 34 7.39 5.51 -0.12
C ILE A 34 8.10 4.89 1.07
N GLU A 35 9.25 5.43 1.43
CA GLU A 35 10.07 4.92 2.54
C GLU A 35 10.76 6.08 3.24
N SER A 36 10.59 6.17 4.56
CA SER A 36 11.20 7.26 5.36
C SER A 36 12.65 6.98 5.77
N ASN A 37 13.08 5.72 5.77
CA ASN A 37 14.44 5.34 6.16
C ASN A 37 15.40 5.46 4.98
N GLY A 38 16.42 6.32 5.11
CA GLY A 38 17.37 6.59 4.03
C GLY A 38 18.18 5.37 3.59
N LYS A 39 18.56 4.49 4.52
CA LYS A 39 19.31 3.27 4.20
C LYS A 39 18.47 2.29 3.39
N LYS A 40 17.18 2.17 3.74
CA LYS A 40 16.24 1.34 2.98
C LYS A 40 15.99 1.92 1.59
N CYS A 41 15.87 3.23 1.47
CA CYS A 41 15.77 3.90 0.16
C CYS A 41 16.99 3.65 -0.70
N TYR A 42 18.18 3.70 -0.13
CA TYR A 42 19.42 3.37 -0.84
C TYR A 42 19.37 1.95 -1.41
N PHE A 43 18.94 0.98 -0.58
CA PHE A 43 18.76 -0.40 -1.02
C PHE A 43 17.75 -0.51 -2.16
N LEU A 44 16.59 0.15 -2.03
CA LEU A 44 15.54 0.12 -3.05
C LEU A 44 16.05 0.69 -4.39
N ASN A 45 16.79 1.79 -4.34
CA ASN A 45 17.38 2.39 -5.54
C ASN A 45 18.46 1.49 -6.15
N LEU A 46 19.23 0.79 -5.32
CA LEU A 46 20.23 -0.16 -5.79
C LEU A 46 19.58 -1.33 -6.56
N VAL A 47 18.50 -1.88 -6.03
CA VAL A 47 17.73 -2.94 -6.69
C VAL A 47 17.12 -2.44 -8.00
N LYS A 48 16.53 -1.23 -7.96
CA LYS A 48 15.98 -0.60 -9.16
C LYS A 48 17.01 -0.49 -10.27
N GLU A 49 18.21 -0.03 -9.93
CA GLU A 49 19.31 0.11 -10.89
C GLU A 49 19.79 -1.24 -11.42
N LYS A 50 20.03 -2.20 -10.52
CA LYS A 50 20.54 -3.53 -10.88
C LYS A 50 19.59 -4.30 -11.79
N LEU A 51 18.28 -4.14 -11.59
CA LEU A 51 17.26 -4.85 -12.36
C LEU A 51 16.65 -3.99 -13.48
N ASN A 52 17.14 -2.78 -13.68
CA ASN A 52 16.64 -1.85 -14.70
C ASN A 52 15.12 -1.62 -14.61
N LEU A 53 14.62 -1.36 -13.40
CA LEU A 53 13.20 -1.16 -13.16
C LEU A 53 12.81 0.29 -13.45
N SER A 54 12.63 0.62 -14.72
CA SER A 54 12.27 1.97 -15.16
C SER A 54 10.88 2.42 -14.70
N ASN A 55 10.03 1.47 -14.31
CA ASN A 55 8.68 1.73 -13.81
C ASN A 55 8.61 2.04 -12.31
N VAL A 56 9.75 2.06 -11.62
CA VAL A 56 9.82 2.30 -10.17
C VAL A 56 10.31 3.72 -9.87
N THR A 57 9.63 4.39 -8.95
CA THR A 57 10.10 5.65 -8.35
C THR A 57 10.23 5.43 -6.84
N VAL A 58 11.41 5.68 -6.29
CA VAL A 58 11.65 5.58 -4.84
C VAL A 58 11.68 6.98 -4.26
N LEU A 59 10.84 7.23 -3.25
CA LEU A 59 10.77 8.53 -2.58
C LEU A 59 11.11 8.36 -1.09
N ASN A 60 12.16 9.06 -0.65
CA ASN A 60 12.56 9.09 0.75
C ASN A 60 11.73 10.16 1.47
N THR A 61 10.57 9.79 1.93
CA THR A 61 9.65 10.70 2.61
C THR A 61 8.75 9.93 3.56
N ARG A 62 8.11 10.65 4.46
CA ARG A 62 7.09 10.09 5.34
C ARG A 62 5.75 10.00 4.60
N ILE A 63 4.94 9.02 4.98
CA ILE A 63 3.60 8.82 4.40
C ILE A 63 2.77 10.09 4.55
N GLU A 64 2.79 10.71 5.75
CA GLU A 64 2.02 11.91 6.06
C GLU A 64 2.38 13.08 5.14
N GLU A 65 3.67 13.26 4.88
CA GLU A 65 4.14 14.34 4.01
C GLU A 65 3.75 14.11 2.56
N TYR A 66 3.91 12.88 2.09
CA TYR A 66 3.52 12.50 0.73
C TYR A 66 2.02 12.67 0.51
N ALA A 67 1.21 12.25 1.49
CA ALA A 67 -0.24 12.31 1.39
C ALA A 67 -0.79 13.74 1.31
N LYS A 68 -0.09 14.71 1.91
CA LYS A 68 -0.52 16.11 1.87
C LYS A 68 -0.58 16.69 0.46
N ILE A 69 0.31 16.25 -0.43
CA ILE A 69 0.49 16.86 -1.75
C ILE A 69 0.12 15.94 -2.91
N ASN A 70 -0.28 14.70 -2.65
CA ASN A 70 -0.58 13.72 -3.69
C ASN A 70 -1.96 13.09 -3.47
N ARG A 71 -3.01 13.85 -3.77
CA ARG A 71 -4.38 13.35 -3.60
C ARG A 71 -4.85 12.62 -4.86
N GLU A 72 -5.54 11.49 -4.64
CA GLU A 72 -6.19 10.70 -5.69
C GLU A 72 -5.26 10.41 -6.89
N LYS A 73 -4.00 10.14 -6.57
CA LYS A 73 -2.97 9.93 -7.58
C LYS A 73 -2.91 8.49 -8.09
N ASP A 74 -3.12 7.53 -7.20
CA ASP A 74 -2.88 6.13 -7.51
C ASP A 74 -4.18 5.32 -7.50
N SER A 75 -4.27 4.35 -8.41
CA SER A 75 -5.42 3.44 -8.47
C SER A 75 -5.36 2.35 -7.41
N ILE A 76 -4.17 1.99 -6.96
CA ILE A 76 -3.95 1.02 -5.89
C ILE A 76 -2.89 1.56 -4.92
N VAL A 77 -3.21 1.52 -3.63
CA VAL A 77 -2.26 1.82 -2.55
C VAL A 77 -2.11 0.58 -1.69
N THR A 78 -0.88 0.18 -1.42
CA THR A 78 -0.57 -1.00 -0.60
C THR A 78 0.19 -0.60 0.65
N ALA A 79 0.01 -1.34 1.73
CA ALA A 79 0.79 -1.17 2.94
C ALA A 79 0.89 -2.50 3.69
N ARG A 80 2.10 -2.85 4.12
CA ARG A 80 2.32 -3.90 5.11
C ARG A 80 2.33 -3.27 6.51
N ALA A 81 2.57 -4.05 7.54
CA ALA A 81 2.53 -3.71 8.96
C ALA A 81 3.51 -2.61 9.38
N VAL A 82 3.47 -1.43 8.75
CA VAL A 82 4.40 -0.31 9.01
C VAL A 82 3.85 0.69 10.02
N ALA A 83 2.53 0.69 10.25
CA ALA A 83 1.84 1.60 11.16
C ALA A 83 0.47 1.00 11.52
N PRO A 84 -0.21 1.53 12.57
CA PRO A 84 -1.57 1.09 12.88
C PRO A 84 -2.52 1.28 11.70
N LEU A 85 -3.49 0.38 11.58
CA LEU A 85 -4.42 0.38 10.45
C LEU A 85 -5.14 1.73 10.27
N LYS A 86 -5.61 2.33 11.36
CA LYS A 86 -6.29 3.64 11.31
C LYS A 86 -5.39 4.72 10.70
N HIS A 87 -4.14 4.73 11.09
CA HIS A 87 -3.15 5.68 10.56
C HIS A 87 -2.92 5.45 9.06
N LEU A 88 -2.75 4.19 8.65
CA LEU A 88 -2.57 3.83 7.24
C LEU A 88 -3.77 4.23 6.40
N LEU A 89 -4.98 4.01 6.91
CA LEU A 89 -6.21 4.41 6.21
C LEU A 89 -6.33 5.93 6.12
N GLU A 90 -6.04 6.64 7.22
CA GLU A 90 -6.12 8.09 7.27
C GLU A 90 -5.24 8.76 6.21
N TYR A 91 -4.02 8.29 6.05
CA TYR A 91 -3.06 8.88 5.11
C TYR A 91 -3.03 8.17 3.76
N GLY A 92 -3.43 6.91 3.69
CA GLY A 92 -3.43 6.15 2.45
C GLY A 92 -4.65 6.36 1.58
N ILE A 93 -5.84 6.43 2.17
CA ILE A 93 -7.08 6.59 1.41
C ILE A 93 -7.12 7.88 0.58
N PRO A 94 -6.64 9.04 1.09
CA PRO A 94 -6.58 10.25 0.24
C PRO A 94 -5.75 10.08 -1.03
N LEU A 95 -4.77 9.17 -1.04
CA LEU A 95 -3.94 8.90 -2.21
C LEU A 95 -4.66 8.06 -3.27
N VAL A 96 -5.70 7.33 -2.87
CA VAL A 96 -6.42 6.42 -3.75
C VAL A 96 -7.41 7.19 -4.62
N LYS A 97 -7.43 6.90 -5.91
CA LYS A 97 -8.46 7.42 -6.83
C LYS A 97 -9.83 6.88 -6.44
N VAL A 98 -10.87 7.64 -6.73
CA VAL A 98 -12.25 7.15 -6.57
C VAL A 98 -12.40 5.85 -7.36
N ASN A 99 -13.04 4.86 -6.76
CA ASN A 99 -13.17 3.47 -7.25
C ASN A 99 -11.86 2.68 -7.25
N GLY A 100 -10.75 3.27 -6.79
CA GLY A 100 -9.51 2.56 -6.56
C GLY A 100 -9.51 1.78 -5.26
N TYR A 101 -8.38 1.12 -4.98
CA TYR A 101 -8.28 0.19 -3.84
C TYR A 101 -7.13 0.52 -2.92
N PHE A 102 -7.35 0.30 -1.63
CA PHE A 102 -6.31 0.24 -0.62
C PHE A 102 -6.21 -1.20 -0.12
N ILE A 103 -5.01 -1.77 -0.17
CA ILE A 103 -4.77 -3.15 0.25
C ILE A 103 -3.83 -3.13 1.45
N ALA A 104 -4.34 -3.57 2.61
CA ALA A 104 -3.56 -3.67 3.84
C ALA A 104 -3.20 -5.12 4.13
N MET A 105 -1.92 -5.37 4.46
CA MET A 105 -1.46 -6.67 4.94
C MET A 105 -1.08 -6.55 6.41
N LYS A 106 -1.74 -7.30 7.27
CA LYS A 106 -1.57 -7.26 8.72
C LYS A 106 -1.46 -8.65 9.32
N SER A 107 -0.70 -8.78 10.40
CA SER A 107 -0.62 -10.04 11.15
C SER A 107 -1.75 -10.21 12.15
N ASN A 108 -2.20 -9.12 12.76
CA ASN A 108 -3.20 -9.13 13.85
C ASN A 108 -4.25 -8.05 13.61
N ILE A 109 -4.89 -8.09 12.45
CA ILE A 109 -5.81 -7.03 12.04
C ILE A 109 -7.01 -6.89 12.97
N GLU A 110 -7.47 -7.99 13.58
CA GLU A 110 -8.64 -7.98 14.46
C GLU A 110 -8.46 -7.03 15.64
N LYS A 111 -7.26 -6.94 16.21
CA LYS A 111 -6.95 -6.01 17.31
C LYS A 111 -7.01 -4.57 16.86
N GLU A 112 -6.73 -4.30 15.60
CA GLU A 112 -6.71 -2.96 15.03
C GLU A 112 -8.06 -2.54 14.47
N GLU A 113 -9.01 -3.48 14.33
CA GLU A 113 -10.34 -3.21 13.77
C GLU A 113 -11.37 -2.74 14.82
N TYR A 114 -10.97 -2.59 16.07
CA TYR A 114 -11.87 -2.07 17.11
C TYR A 114 -12.37 -0.68 16.70
N ASN A 115 -13.70 -0.53 16.63
CA ASN A 115 -14.38 0.69 16.19
C ASN A 115 -14.04 1.15 14.75
N ILE A 116 -13.53 0.23 13.91
CA ILE A 116 -13.13 0.59 12.55
C ILE A 116 -14.31 1.00 11.67
N ASN A 117 -15.52 0.45 11.91
CA ASN A 117 -16.67 0.69 11.04
C ASN A 117 -17.03 2.17 10.91
N ASN A 118 -16.99 2.91 12.02
CA ASN A 118 -17.22 4.35 11.99
C ASN A 118 -16.16 5.07 11.15
N TYR A 119 -14.94 4.58 11.21
CA TYR A 119 -13.81 5.13 10.48
C TYR A 119 -13.95 4.87 8.98
N LEU A 120 -14.37 3.66 8.61
CA LEU A 120 -14.60 3.30 7.21
C LEU A 120 -15.68 4.19 6.59
N THR A 121 -16.76 4.44 7.33
CA THR A 121 -17.83 5.32 6.91
C THR A 121 -17.32 6.76 6.72
N LYS A 122 -16.55 7.26 7.68
CA LYS A 122 -15.97 8.60 7.63
C LYS A 122 -15.06 8.78 6.40
N LEU A 123 -14.28 7.77 6.07
CA LEU A 123 -13.38 7.81 4.92
C LEU A 123 -14.05 7.44 3.59
N ASN A 124 -15.32 7.05 3.65
CA ASN A 124 -16.12 6.65 2.48
C ASN A 124 -15.48 5.48 1.73
N ILE A 125 -15.11 4.45 2.47
CA ILE A 125 -14.55 3.21 1.93
C ILE A 125 -15.37 2.01 2.39
N VAL A 126 -15.33 0.94 1.60
CA VAL A 126 -15.96 -0.34 1.95
C VAL A 126 -14.95 -1.47 1.78
N GLU A 127 -15.04 -2.44 2.68
CA GLU A 127 -14.27 -3.67 2.54
C GLU A 127 -14.86 -4.51 1.41
N LYS A 128 -14.04 -4.84 0.40
CA LYS A 128 -14.46 -5.62 -0.77
C LYS A 128 -14.06 -7.07 -0.68
N ASP A 129 -12.92 -7.36 -0.04
CA ASP A 129 -12.42 -8.73 0.06
C ASP A 129 -11.48 -8.86 1.25
N ARG A 130 -11.38 -10.08 1.76
CA ARG A 130 -10.51 -10.40 2.89
C ARG A 130 -9.96 -11.82 2.71
N ILE A 131 -8.65 -11.95 2.75
CA ILE A 131 -7.98 -13.25 2.64
C ILE A 131 -7.13 -13.46 3.89
N VAL A 132 -7.37 -14.58 4.58
CA VAL A 132 -6.57 -14.99 5.74
C VAL A 132 -5.76 -16.21 5.35
N PHE A 133 -4.46 -16.19 5.63
CA PHE A 133 -3.58 -17.29 5.27
C PHE A 133 -2.43 -17.42 6.27
N ASN A 134 -1.82 -18.61 6.32
CA ASN A 134 -0.60 -18.87 7.06
C ASN A 134 0.61 -18.68 6.17
N LEU A 135 1.65 -18.02 6.71
CA LEU A 135 2.90 -17.95 5.99
C LEU A 135 3.56 -19.34 5.93
N PRO A 136 4.10 -19.73 4.76
CA PRO A 136 4.84 -21.00 4.65
C PRO A 136 6.01 -21.02 5.65
N PHE A 137 6.20 -22.18 6.29
CA PHE A 137 7.29 -22.42 7.24
C PHE A 137 7.22 -21.60 8.53
N GLU A 138 6.23 -20.73 8.67
CA GLU A 138 5.95 -19.99 9.90
C GLU A 138 4.52 -20.26 10.32
N ASP A 139 4.32 -20.53 11.61
CA ASP A 139 2.97 -20.73 12.14
C ASP A 139 2.39 -19.36 12.51
N SER A 140 2.27 -18.48 11.52
CA SER A 140 1.76 -17.14 11.72
C SER A 140 0.72 -16.77 10.65
N LEU A 141 -0.40 -16.23 11.13
CA LEU A 141 -1.49 -15.77 10.27
C LEU A 141 -1.16 -14.39 9.68
N ARG A 142 -1.58 -14.21 8.43
CA ARG A 142 -1.60 -12.91 7.76
C ARG A 142 -2.97 -12.68 7.17
N THR A 143 -3.41 -11.44 7.18
CA THR A 143 -4.68 -11.03 6.59
C THR A 143 -4.43 -9.92 5.58
N LEU A 144 -4.93 -10.14 4.36
CA LEU A 144 -5.02 -9.11 3.33
C LEU A 144 -6.45 -8.59 3.30
N VAL A 145 -6.62 -7.29 3.45
CA VAL A 145 -7.94 -6.65 3.35
C VAL A 145 -7.90 -5.66 2.20
N LYS A 146 -8.87 -5.77 1.31
CA LYS A 146 -9.04 -4.87 0.18
C LYS A 146 -10.21 -3.93 0.46
N TYR A 147 -9.92 -2.63 0.54
CA TYR A 147 -10.92 -1.56 0.69
C TYR A 147 -11.06 -0.84 -0.64
N GLN A 148 -12.28 -0.51 -1.01
CA GLN A 148 -12.53 0.33 -2.19
C GLN A 148 -13.00 1.70 -1.77
N LYS A 149 -12.40 2.74 -2.36
CA LYS A 149 -12.83 4.12 -2.16
C LYS A 149 -14.09 4.39 -2.97
N GLN A 150 -15.12 4.85 -2.28
CA GLN A 150 -16.40 5.14 -2.90
C GLN A 150 -16.47 6.59 -3.37
N ASN A 151 -17.38 6.84 -4.31
CA ASN A 151 -17.65 8.20 -4.75
C ASN A 151 -18.27 9.00 -3.61
N GLN A 152 -17.79 10.22 -3.39
CA GLN A 152 -18.43 11.13 -2.44
C GLN A 152 -19.68 11.70 -3.07
N LYS A 153 -20.79 11.53 -2.36
CA LYS A 153 -22.05 12.16 -2.76
C LYS A 153 -22.14 13.57 -2.21
#